data_ac0f274416167ec5930b272f5b969085
#
_entry.id   ac0f274416167ec5930b272f5b969085
#
_cell.length_a   1.000
_cell.length_b   1.000
_cell.length_c   1.000
_cell.angle_alpha   90.00
_cell.angle_beta   90.00
_cell.angle_gamma   90.00
#
_symmetry.space_group_name_H-M   'P 1'
#
loop_
_entity.id
_entity.type
_entity.pdbx_description
1 polymer ?
#
loop_
_entity_poly.entity_id
_entity_poly.type
_entity_poly.pdbx_seq_one_letter_code
_entity_poly.pdbx_strand_id
1 'polypeptide(L)'
;MNEPVFKEDKFASMLGIVQEPCGEDGCGIVRMPLKEFHQNKMGKAHGGAIFTLTDMAFAASCKNLGIHCVTAQCSISYLSSGSGEYLRAVAEPMKLGKHLAVFDVTVTDSNNRKVAKATVTGYLVGPLVQHPAPVKAGNND
;
A
#
# COMPACT_ATOMS: atom_id res chain seq x y z
N MET A 1 -9.15 -14.66 -8.97
CA MET A 1 -8.63 -15.03 -7.65
C MET A 1 -7.40 -14.21 -7.38
N ASN A 2 -7.42 -13.49 -6.27
CA ASN A 2 -6.33 -12.59 -5.92
C ASN A 2 -5.19 -13.39 -5.32
N GLU A 3 -4.21 -13.74 -6.15
CA GLU A 3 -2.99 -14.29 -5.59
C GLU A 3 -2.31 -13.23 -4.74
N PRO A 4 -1.75 -13.61 -3.59
CA PRO A 4 -0.98 -12.66 -2.79
C PRO A 4 0.24 -12.21 -3.60
N VAL A 5 0.12 -11.02 -4.17
CA VAL A 5 1.17 -10.41 -4.99
C VAL A 5 2.41 -10.09 -4.15
N PHE A 6 2.24 -10.11 -2.83
CA PHE A 6 3.30 -9.83 -1.87
C PHE A 6 3.82 -11.08 -1.17
N LYS A 7 3.85 -12.23 -1.86
CA LYS A 7 4.37 -13.48 -1.29
C LYS A 7 5.76 -13.33 -0.67
N GLU A 8 6.58 -12.49 -1.28
CA GLU A 8 7.93 -12.23 -0.80
C GLU A 8 7.96 -11.28 0.39
N ASP A 9 6.92 -10.49 0.57
CA ASP A 9 6.80 -9.60 1.72
C ASP A 9 6.15 -10.37 2.88
N LYS A 10 6.98 -10.84 3.79
CA LYS A 10 6.54 -11.68 4.91
C LYS A 10 5.58 -10.94 5.83
N PHE A 11 5.82 -9.66 6.06
CA PHE A 11 4.99 -8.85 6.95
C PHE A 11 3.61 -8.60 6.35
N ALA A 12 3.55 -8.15 5.10
CA ALA A 12 2.27 -7.93 4.42
C ALA A 12 1.49 -9.24 4.28
N SER A 13 2.18 -10.32 3.98
CA SER A 13 1.58 -11.65 3.85
C SER A 13 0.97 -12.12 5.17
N MET A 14 1.67 -11.90 6.28
CA MET A 14 1.19 -12.24 7.62
C MET A 14 -0.09 -11.49 7.98
N LEU A 15 -0.21 -10.23 7.54
CA LEU A 15 -1.41 -9.43 7.76
C LEU A 15 -2.55 -9.75 6.81
N GLY A 16 -2.32 -10.60 5.81
CA GLY A 16 -3.34 -10.98 4.83
C GLY A 16 -3.60 -9.90 3.79
N ILE A 17 -2.64 -9.01 3.55
CA ILE A 17 -2.79 -7.94 2.55
C ILE A 17 -2.68 -8.54 1.15
N VAL A 18 -3.66 -8.24 0.30
CA VAL A 18 -3.70 -8.69 -1.09
C VAL A 18 -3.86 -7.49 -2.01
N GLN A 19 -3.30 -7.60 -3.22
CA GLN A 19 -3.45 -6.57 -4.23
C GLN A 19 -4.70 -6.84 -5.07
N GLU A 20 -5.45 -5.80 -5.36
CA GLU A 20 -6.55 -5.83 -6.32
C GLU A 20 -6.09 -5.32 -7.69
N PRO A 21 -6.73 -5.76 -8.77
CA PRO A 21 -6.49 -5.19 -10.09
C PRO A 21 -6.83 -3.70 -10.11
N CYS A 22 -6.08 -2.97 -10.89
CA CYS A 22 -6.21 -1.54 -11.05
C CYS A 22 -6.13 -1.22 -12.54
N GLY A 23 -6.64 -0.07 -12.96
CA GLY A 23 -6.55 0.38 -14.34
C GLY A 23 -5.11 0.71 -14.76
N GLU A 24 -4.95 1.28 -15.95
CA GLU A 24 -3.65 1.55 -16.55
C GLU A 24 -2.98 2.84 -16.05
N ASP A 25 -3.60 3.54 -15.12
CA ASP A 25 -3.12 4.82 -14.59
C ASP A 25 -1.99 4.70 -13.57
N GLY A 26 -1.55 3.48 -13.28
CA GLY A 26 -0.47 3.23 -12.32
C GLY A 26 -0.91 3.34 -10.87
N CYS A 27 -2.21 3.32 -10.57
CA CYS A 27 -2.69 3.27 -9.19
C CYS A 27 -2.32 1.94 -8.55
N GLY A 28 -2.35 1.90 -7.22
CA GLY A 28 -2.17 0.67 -6.46
C GLY A 28 -3.34 0.48 -5.51
N ILE A 29 -3.96 -0.68 -5.54
CA ILE A 29 -5.11 -1.00 -4.70
C ILE A 29 -4.79 -2.25 -3.91
N VAL A 30 -4.92 -2.16 -2.59
CA VAL A 30 -4.69 -3.27 -1.68
C VAL A 30 -5.84 -3.39 -0.70
N ARG A 31 -6.05 -4.60 -0.21
CA ARG A 31 -7.11 -4.91 0.75
C ARG A 31 -6.53 -5.75 1.87
N MET A 32 -7.00 -5.50 3.08
CA MET A 32 -6.63 -6.26 4.27
C MET A 32 -7.89 -6.66 5.01
N PRO A 33 -8.17 -7.98 5.17
CA PRO A 33 -9.30 -8.40 6.00
C PRO A 33 -9.06 -7.98 7.45
N LEU A 34 -10.12 -7.52 8.13
CA LEU A 34 -10.01 -7.17 9.54
C LEU A 34 -10.22 -8.41 10.40
N LYS A 35 -9.14 -8.89 10.97
CA LYS A 35 -9.12 -10.01 11.91
C LYS A 35 -8.81 -9.50 13.31
N GLU A 36 -8.97 -10.35 14.30
CA GLU A 36 -8.71 -10.01 15.68
C GLU A 36 -7.30 -9.47 15.91
N PHE A 37 -6.31 -10.05 15.25
CA PHE A 37 -4.92 -9.63 15.40
C PHE A 37 -4.58 -8.29 14.71
N HIS A 38 -5.50 -7.72 13.93
CA HIS A 38 -5.35 -6.37 13.38
C HIS A 38 -5.89 -5.30 14.32
N GLN A 39 -6.51 -5.70 15.42
CA GLN A 39 -7.20 -4.78 16.31
C GLN A 39 -6.29 -4.29 17.43
N ASN A 40 -6.55 -3.07 17.88
CA ASN A 40 -5.98 -2.53 19.10
C ASN A 40 -6.80 -3.01 20.30
N LYS A 41 -6.40 -2.60 21.50
CA LYS A 41 -7.08 -2.98 22.75
C LYS A 41 -8.54 -2.51 22.83
N MET A 42 -8.94 -1.59 21.96
CA MET A 42 -10.32 -1.06 21.89
C MET A 42 -11.18 -1.81 20.87
N GLY A 43 -10.68 -2.87 20.27
CA GLY A 43 -11.39 -3.62 19.25
C GLY A 43 -11.52 -2.91 17.92
N LYS A 44 -10.67 -1.90 17.66
CA LYS A 44 -10.65 -1.15 16.42
C LYS A 44 -9.40 -1.47 15.64
N ALA A 45 -9.42 -1.19 14.33
CA ALA A 45 -8.24 -1.40 13.50
C ALA A 45 -7.03 -0.65 14.07
N HIS A 46 -5.94 -1.36 14.28
CA HIS A 46 -4.71 -0.79 14.84
C HIS A 46 -4.10 0.20 13.85
N GLY A 47 -3.66 1.36 14.35
CA GLY A 47 -3.01 2.37 13.50
C GLY A 47 -1.81 1.83 12.75
N GLY A 48 -1.05 0.94 13.36
CA GLY A 48 0.08 0.28 12.70
C GLY A 48 -0.35 -0.59 11.52
N ALA A 49 -1.49 -1.27 11.62
CA ALA A 49 -2.03 -2.05 10.51
C ALA A 49 -2.51 -1.14 9.37
N ILE A 50 -3.16 -0.03 9.70
CA ILE A 50 -3.59 0.97 8.71
C ILE A 50 -2.36 1.56 8.00
N PHE A 51 -1.31 1.88 8.75
CA PHE A 51 -0.07 2.41 8.19
C PHE A 51 0.58 1.42 7.23
N THR A 52 0.64 0.15 7.62
CA THR A 52 1.21 -0.90 6.76
C THR A 52 0.41 -1.06 5.47
N LEU A 53 -0.91 -1.04 5.56
CA LEU A 53 -1.78 -1.10 4.38
C LEU A 53 -1.53 0.08 3.44
N THR A 54 -1.34 1.27 4.00
CA THR A 54 -1.00 2.48 3.26
C THR A 54 0.31 2.32 2.49
N ASP A 55 1.33 1.82 3.16
CA ASP A 55 2.64 1.59 2.55
C ASP A 55 2.57 0.53 1.45
N MET A 56 1.76 -0.49 1.64
CA MET A 56 1.57 -1.54 0.63
C MET A 56 0.80 -1.05 -0.59
N ALA A 57 -0.12 -0.10 -0.43
CA ALA A 57 -0.78 0.54 -1.56
C ALA A 57 0.23 1.32 -2.41
N PHE A 58 1.14 2.04 -1.77
CA PHE A 58 2.26 2.70 -2.44
C PHE A 58 3.12 1.68 -3.20
N ALA A 59 3.48 0.58 -2.56
CA ALA A 59 4.28 -0.47 -3.19
C ALA A 59 3.58 -1.06 -4.42
N ALA A 60 2.27 -1.27 -4.34
CA ALA A 60 1.48 -1.76 -5.46
C ALA A 60 1.46 -0.77 -6.63
N SER A 61 1.36 0.53 -6.34
CA SER A 61 1.41 1.58 -7.37
C SER A 61 2.77 1.59 -8.05
N CYS A 62 3.86 1.53 -7.29
CA CYS A 62 5.20 1.45 -7.86
C CYS A 62 5.36 0.25 -8.78
N LYS A 63 4.86 -0.90 -8.36
CA LYS A 63 4.89 -2.11 -9.18
C LYS A 63 4.13 -1.92 -10.49
N ASN A 64 2.94 -1.33 -10.44
CA ASN A 64 2.12 -1.09 -11.63
C ASN A 64 2.75 -0.06 -12.57
N LEU A 65 3.51 0.88 -12.02
CA LEU A 65 4.25 1.88 -12.79
C LEU A 65 5.58 1.34 -13.35
N GLY A 66 6.03 0.18 -12.90
CA GLY A 66 7.32 -0.37 -13.30
C GLY A 66 8.51 0.41 -12.74
N ILE A 67 8.33 1.04 -11.57
CA ILE A 67 9.41 1.77 -10.89
C ILE A 67 9.81 1.05 -9.61
N HIS A 68 11.05 1.27 -9.21
CA HIS A 68 11.59 0.70 -8.00
C HIS A 68 11.86 1.82 -6.99
N CYS A 69 11.04 1.88 -5.94
CA CYS A 69 11.12 2.90 -4.92
C CYS A 69 11.23 2.27 -3.54
N VAL A 70 11.91 2.99 -2.66
CA VAL A 70 11.82 2.75 -1.22
C VAL A 70 11.06 3.92 -0.59
N THR A 71 10.31 3.66 0.46
CA THR A 71 9.58 4.70 1.17
C THR A 71 10.57 5.59 1.90
N ALA A 72 10.58 6.89 1.56
CA ALA A 72 11.45 7.87 2.20
C ALA A 72 10.71 8.63 3.30
N GLN A 73 9.41 8.85 3.12
CA GLN A 73 8.61 9.62 4.08
C GLN A 73 7.14 9.30 3.87
N CYS A 74 6.38 9.22 4.95
CA CYS A 74 4.95 9.09 4.89
C CYS A 74 4.32 9.98 5.95
N SER A 75 3.36 10.79 5.52
CA SER A 75 2.53 11.59 6.41
C SER A 75 1.11 11.03 6.35
N ILE A 76 0.57 10.64 7.49
CA ILE A 76 -0.74 10.02 7.56
C ILE A 76 -1.62 10.72 8.58
N SER A 77 -2.90 10.91 8.23
CA SER A 77 -3.95 11.36 9.12
C SER A 77 -4.96 10.24 9.29
N TYR A 78 -5.24 9.88 10.53
CA TYR A 78 -6.26 8.91 10.88
C TYR A 78 -7.57 9.65 11.10
N LEU A 79 -8.56 9.40 10.25
CA LEU A 79 -9.79 10.19 10.19
C LEU A 79 -10.94 9.53 10.96
N SER A 80 -10.95 8.21 11.01
CA SER A 80 -11.95 7.44 11.75
C SER A 80 -11.40 6.07 12.13
N SER A 81 -12.06 5.41 13.06
CA SER A 81 -11.76 4.03 13.39
C SER A 81 -12.23 3.12 12.26
N GLY A 82 -11.35 2.31 11.72
CA GLY A 82 -11.72 1.33 10.73
C GLY A 82 -12.65 0.27 11.31
N SER A 83 -13.69 -0.09 10.58
CA SER A 83 -14.66 -1.11 10.99
C SER A 83 -15.12 -1.92 9.78
N GLY A 84 -15.94 -2.95 10.05
CA GLY A 84 -16.44 -3.83 9.00
C GLY A 84 -15.52 -5.01 8.74
N GLU A 85 -15.57 -5.55 7.55
CA GLU A 85 -14.90 -6.81 7.22
C GLU A 85 -13.48 -6.63 6.72
N TYR A 86 -13.19 -5.47 6.15
CA TYR A 86 -11.87 -5.21 5.55
C TYR A 86 -11.58 -3.72 5.47
N LEU A 87 -10.30 -3.40 5.33
CA LEU A 87 -9.84 -2.08 4.91
C LEU A 87 -9.28 -2.16 3.49
N ARG A 88 -9.45 -1.09 2.75
CA ARG A 88 -8.98 -0.97 1.37
C ARG A 88 -8.22 0.33 1.20
N ALA A 89 -7.03 0.26 0.61
CA ALA A 89 -6.21 1.44 0.36
C ALA A 89 -5.97 1.59 -1.14
N VAL A 90 -6.08 2.83 -1.60
CA VAL A 90 -5.85 3.19 -3.00
C VAL A 90 -4.75 4.24 -3.04
N ALA A 91 -3.65 3.93 -3.71
CA ALA A 91 -2.57 4.86 -3.96
C ALA A 91 -2.65 5.38 -5.39
N GLU A 92 -2.50 6.69 -5.53
CA GLU A 92 -2.49 7.36 -6.83
C GLU A 92 -1.22 8.19 -6.94
N PRO A 93 -0.47 8.08 -8.07
CA PRO A 93 0.70 8.91 -8.24
C PRO A 93 0.31 10.38 -8.41
N MET A 94 0.94 11.26 -7.64
CA MET A 94 0.78 12.71 -7.74
C MET A 94 1.87 13.33 -8.58
N LYS A 95 3.10 12.82 -8.41
CA LYS A 95 4.27 13.30 -9.15
C LYS A 95 5.28 12.17 -9.29
N LEU A 96 5.72 11.97 -10.51
CA LEU A 96 6.78 11.02 -10.83
C LEU A 96 8.00 11.82 -11.27
N GLY A 97 8.89 12.09 -10.32
CA GLY A 97 10.12 12.82 -10.56
C GLY A 97 11.28 11.90 -10.93
N LYS A 98 12.44 12.49 -11.12
CA LYS A 98 13.65 11.75 -11.48
C LYS A 98 14.21 10.96 -10.29
N HIS A 99 14.09 11.50 -9.08
CA HIS A 99 14.63 10.90 -7.87
C HIS A 99 13.55 10.59 -6.84
N LEU A 100 12.47 11.34 -6.85
CA LEU A 100 11.37 11.21 -5.90
C LEU A 100 10.06 11.01 -6.66
N ALA A 101 9.21 10.18 -6.09
CA ALA A 101 7.84 10.00 -6.53
C ALA A 101 6.91 10.23 -5.33
N VAL A 102 5.83 10.96 -5.54
CA VAL A 102 4.89 11.30 -4.49
C VAL A 102 3.53 10.71 -4.82
N PHE A 103 2.92 10.07 -3.83
CA PHE A 103 1.66 9.36 -3.98
C PHE A 103 0.65 9.83 -2.95
N ASP A 104 -0.60 9.91 -3.37
CA ASP A 104 -1.73 10.13 -2.50
C ASP A 104 -2.36 8.78 -2.18
N VAL A 105 -2.64 8.50 -0.90
CA VAL A 105 -3.24 7.24 -0.48
C VAL A 105 -4.49 7.52 0.32
N THR A 106 -5.59 6.87 -0.04
CA THR A 106 -6.85 6.93 0.70
C THR A 106 -7.19 5.54 1.21
N VAL A 107 -7.47 5.43 2.50
CA VAL A 107 -7.91 4.19 3.13
C VAL A 107 -9.38 4.30 3.50
N THR A 108 -10.15 3.31 3.09
CA THR A 108 -11.58 3.21 3.42
C THR A 108 -11.87 1.85 4.06
N ASP A 109 -12.94 1.77 4.83
CA ASP A 109 -13.42 0.48 5.35
C ASP A 109 -14.49 -0.12 4.43
N SER A 110 -14.96 -1.32 4.77
CA SER A 110 -15.97 -2.03 3.97
C SER A 110 -17.34 -1.35 3.98
N ASN A 111 -17.57 -0.38 4.86
CA ASN A 111 -18.75 0.48 4.88
C ASN A 111 -18.53 1.77 4.10
N ASN A 112 -17.44 1.85 3.35
CA ASN A 112 -17.06 2.99 2.51
C ASN A 112 -16.78 4.28 3.30
N ARG A 113 -16.44 4.15 4.57
CA ARG A 113 -16.07 5.27 5.42
C ARG A 113 -14.57 5.55 5.24
N LYS A 114 -14.19 6.83 5.16
CA LYS A 114 -12.77 7.21 5.14
C LYS A 114 -12.12 6.94 6.49
N VAL A 115 -11.08 6.15 6.47
CA VAL A 115 -10.33 5.74 7.67
C VAL A 115 -9.05 6.55 7.81
N ALA A 116 -8.34 6.75 6.72
CA ALA A 116 -7.07 7.48 6.73
C ALA A 116 -6.80 8.12 5.39
N LYS A 117 -5.96 9.14 5.43
CA LYS A 117 -5.45 9.83 4.26
C LYS A 117 -3.96 10.03 4.45
N ALA A 118 -3.17 9.74 3.42
CA ALA A 118 -1.72 9.81 3.52
C ALA A 118 -1.09 10.38 2.25
N THR A 119 0.09 10.96 2.43
CA THR A 119 1.00 11.29 1.33
C THR A 119 2.28 10.49 1.55
N VAL A 120 2.67 9.71 0.55
CA VAL A 120 3.86 8.87 0.61
C VAL A 120 4.86 9.38 -0.41
N THR A 121 6.09 9.60 0.05
CA THR A 121 7.20 9.96 -0.82
C THR A 121 8.13 8.75 -0.94
N GLY A 122 8.33 8.30 -2.17
CA GLY A 122 9.27 7.24 -2.49
C GLY A 122 10.55 7.80 -3.09
N TYR A 123 11.67 7.20 -2.74
CA TYR A 123 12.95 7.47 -3.39
C TYR A 123 13.18 6.40 -4.47
N LEU A 124 13.46 6.85 -5.70
CA LEU A 124 13.73 5.93 -6.81
C LEU A 124 15.12 5.32 -6.64
N VAL A 125 15.17 4.00 -6.51
CA VAL A 125 16.39 3.22 -6.31
C VAL A 125 17.08 2.93 -7.64
N GLY A 126 16.37 3.12 -8.74
CA GLY A 126 16.88 2.91 -10.09
C GLY A 126 16.09 3.72 -11.10
N PRO A 127 16.45 3.66 -12.38
CA PRO A 127 15.73 4.38 -13.41
C PRO A 127 14.30 3.84 -13.55
N LEU A 128 13.39 4.70 -14.02
CA LEU A 128 12.07 4.26 -14.46
C LEU A 128 12.27 3.18 -15.53
N VAL A 129 11.71 2.00 -15.28
CA VAL A 129 11.82 0.87 -16.20
C VAL A 129 10.47 0.73 -16.89
N GLN A 130 10.44 0.79 -18.21
CA GLN A 130 9.22 0.62 -18.99
C GLN A 130 8.66 -0.80 -18.88
N HIS A 131 9.55 -1.76 -18.61
CA HIS A 131 9.19 -3.14 -18.37
C HIS A 131 9.92 -3.59 -17.10
N PRO A 132 9.21 -3.75 -15.99
CA PRO A 132 9.87 -4.17 -14.77
C PRO A 132 10.52 -5.53 -14.98
N ALA A 133 11.83 -5.57 -14.78
CA ALA A 133 12.48 -6.85 -14.65
C ALA A 133 11.88 -7.54 -13.41
N PRO A 134 11.62 -8.85 -13.47
CA PRO A 134 11.15 -9.56 -12.29
C PRO A 134 12.16 -9.33 -11.16
N VAL A 135 11.67 -8.83 -10.04
CA VAL A 135 12.50 -8.66 -8.85
C VAL A 135 12.99 -10.04 -8.45
N LYS A 136 14.29 -10.26 -8.53
CA LYS A 136 14.86 -11.52 -8.06
C LYS A 136 14.65 -11.58 -6.56
N ALA A 137 14.03 -12.67 -6.10
CA ALA A 137 13.91 -12.93 -4.68
C ALA A 137 15.30 -12.85 -4.03
N GLY A 138 15.45 -12.00 -3.01
CA GLY A 138 16.68 -11.89 -2.26
C GLY A 138 17.45 -10.58 -2.35
N ASN A 139 17.10 -9.65 -3.21
CA ASN A 139 17.69 -8.32 -3.20
C ASN A 139 16.87 -7.39 -2.31
N ASN A 140 17.04 -7.55 -1.02
CA ASN A 140 16.53 -6.62 -0.01
C ASN A 140 17.64 -5.62 0.29
N ASP A 141 17.78 -4.62 -0.55
CA ASP A 141 18.60 -3.47 -0.23
C ASP A 141 17.76 -2.22 -0.20
#